data_1f85e8ca38f8c1c880b5d9479ad38da2
#
_entry.id   1f85e8ca38f8c1c880b5d9479ad38da2
#
_cell.length_a   1.000
_cell.length_b   1.000
_cell.length_c   1.000
_cell.angle_alpha   90.00
_cell.angle_beta   90.00
_cell.angle_gamma   90.00
#
_symmetry.space_group_name_H-M   'P 1'
#
loop_
_entity.id
_entity.type
_entity.pdbx_description
1 polymer ?
#
loop_
_entity_poly.entity_id
_entity_poly.type
_entity_poly.pdbx_seq_one_letter_code
_entity_poly.pdbx_strand_id
1 'polypeptide(L)'
;MTKWMIWFTLVVIVLITTWPRDQSALIRARLINSQAIERLGFGGYLVFDTYDTIGRWWQLAQLDDVDPAPFRRFLQENAAVARNPVEPARAQGKHIIYLQLESMDGLVIGGRYQGEPVMPFLESLAQDNVFFANALDNTASGRTTDGEFLVLTSQVPLTRPPVFVSQSLDRIPSMPKILREEGYRSVSMHGFNGAFWQRGKAHEALGYDEMIFQESLDLDTKIGWGWSDKEVLGAAVEKLQSSESPLFLHLITLTNHHPYDYIAKIEGVEPGTIAEEYIRSVRYVDEALAEFFADLEAADLLDNCLIAIFGDHDSAVTGPLDQIVETKPQRHHPDTIPMVMVGFDRPTQRVDRLAGLQDVPVMVLEELGIEPPLTFTGNGWNRWGRTRSAQHGGWQSTLSGLVPWEWPLDSHLLTLMAINHPEKLVQQ
;
A
#
# COMPACT_ATOMS: atom_id res chain seq x y z
N MET A 1 -5.88 41.27 -29.88
CA MET A 1 -5.93 40.00 -29.08
C MET A 1 -4.65 39.15 -29.17
N THR A 2 -4.05 39.03 -30.33
CA THR A 2 -2.92 38.09 -30.56
C THR A 2 -1.60 38.42 -29.83
N LYS A 3 -1.22 39.67 -29.68
CA LYS A 3 0.08 40.04 -29.04
C LYS A 3 0.09 39.74 -27.51
N TRP A 4 -1.01 40.00 -26.83
CA TRP A 4 -1.13 39.70 -25.40
C TRP A 4 -1.17 38.19 -25.08
N MET A 5 -1.82 37.40 -25.94
CA MET A 5 -1.80 35.94 -25.80
C MET A 5 -0.38 35.37 -26.00
N ILE A 6 0.38 35.90 -26.99
CA ILE A 6 1.75 35.45 -27.23
C ILE A 6 2.65 35.81 -26.01
N TRP A 7 2.54 37.02 -25.49
CA TRP A 7 3.27 37.43 -24.29
C TRP A 7 2.89 36.60 -23.06
N PHE A 8 1.61 36.33 -22.86
CA PHE A 8 1.16 35.49 -21.78
C PHE A 8 1.69 34.06 -21.91
N THR A 9 1.64 33.50 -23.11
CA THR A 9 2.19 32.13 -23.39
C THR A 9 3.71 32.11 -23.16
N LEU A 10 4.45 33.12 -23.60
CA LEU A 10 5.90 33.23 -23.36
C LEU A 10 6.24 33.37 -21.88
N VAL A 11 5.51 34.15 -21.13
CA VAL A 11 5.69 34.29 -19.67
C VAL A 11 5.41 32.95 -18.97
N VAL A 12 4.36 32.23 -19.36
CA VAL A 12 4.03 30.91 -18.82
C VAL A 12 5.13 29.89 -19.16
N ILE A 13 5.63 29.88 -20.41
CA ILE A 13 6.73 29.00 -20.80
C ILE A 13 8.01 29.32 -20.02
N VAL A 14 8.35 30.60 -19.84
CA VAL A 14 9.53 31.00 -19.06
C VAL A 14 9.36 30.60 -17.59
N LEU A 15 8.20 30.81 -17.00
CA LEU A 15 7.90 30.38 -15.63
C LEU A 15 8.02 28.85 -15.47
N ILE A 16 7.57 28.06 -16.45
CA ILE A 16 7.66 26.60 -16.43
C ILE A 16 9.10 26.11 -16.64
N THR A 17 9.87 26.75 -17.53
CA THR A 17 11.23 26.33 -17.87
C THR A 17 12.30 26.76 -16.88
N THR A 18 12.08 27.84 -16.16
CA THR A 18 13.00 28.36 -15.12
C THR A 18 12.68 27.82 -13.72
N TRP A 19 11.65 26.98 -13.58
CA TRP A 19 11.24 26.42 -12.30
C TRP A 19 12.27 25.45 -11.75
N PRO A 20 12.68 25.55 -10.46
CA PRO A 20 13.56 24.57 -9.84
C PRO A 20 12.96 23.16 -9.87
N ARG A 21 13.64 22.21 -10.48
CA ARG A 21 13.13 20.84 -10.72
C ARG A 21 12.85 20.04 -9.44
N ASP A 22 13.53 20.33 -8.37
CA ASP A 22 13.41 19.70 -7.04
C ASP A 22 12.12 20.09 -6.30
N GLN A 23 11.66 21.34 -6.46
CA GLN A 23 10.40 21.77 -5.88
C GLN A 23 9.17 21.29 -6.68
N SER A 24 9.35 20.97 -7.96
CA SER A 24 8.26 20.48 -8.82
C SER A 24 7.74 19.09 -8.42
N ALA A 25 8.53 18.31 -7.67
CA ALA A 25 8.10 16.98 -7.23
C ALA A 25 7.00 17.05 -6.14
N LEU A 26 7.18 17.91 -5.14
CA LEU A 26 6.18 18.14 -4.08
C LEU A 26 4.88 18.76 -4.62
N ILE A 27 5.01 19.66 -5.60
CA ILE A 27 3.86 20.29 -6.25
C ILE A 27 3.13 19.27 -7.12
N ARG A 28 3.85 18.44 -7.85
CA ARG A 28 3.27 17.38 -8.69
C ARG A 28 2.64 16.25 -7.88
N ALA A 29 3.08 16.00 -6.66
CA ALA A 29 2.47 15.02 -5.79
C ALA A 29 1.07 15.43 -5.29
N ARG A 30 0.63 16.67 -5.46
CA ARG A 30 -0.65 17.25 -4.97
C ARG A 30 -0.91 17.03 -3.48
N LEU A 31 0.14 16.67 -2.75
CA LEU A 31 0.04 16.29 -1.35
C LEU A 31 -0.54 17.37 -0.46
N ILE A 32 -0.21 18.63 -0.75
CA ILE A 32 -0.63 19.76 0.07
C ILE A 32 -0.85 20.97 -0.85
N ASN A 33 -2.08 21.15 -1.33
CA ASN A 33 -2.47 22.30 -2.15
C ASN A 33 -2.10 23.63 -1.49
N SER A 34 -2.20 23.71 -0.15
CA SER A 34 -1.80 24.88 0.62
C SER A 34 -0.32 25.20 0.49
N GLN A 35 0.58 24.22 0.56
CA GLN A 35 2.02 24.44 0.36
C GLN A 35 2.36 24.81 -1.09
N ALA A 36 1.65 24.25 -2.05
CA ALA A 36 1.81 24.64 -3.45
C ALA A 36 1.37 26.10 -3.67
N ILE A 37 0.26 26.52 -3.07
CA ILE A 37 -0.22 27.91 -3.10
C ILE A 37 0.75 28.84 -2.37
N GLU A 38 1.25 28.43 -1.21
CA GLU A 38 2.21 29.22 -0.43
C GLU A 38 3.51 29.48 -1.20
N ARG A 39 4.01 28.50 -1.95
CA ARG A 39 5.25 28.60 -2.72
C ARG A 39 5.11 29.27 -4.08
N LEU A 40 3.98 29.03 -4.77
CA LEU A 40 3.73 29.52 -6.13
C LEU A 40 2.91 30.81 -6.16
N GLY A 41 2.30 31.14 -5.03
CA GLY A 41 1.17 32.06 -5.00
C GLY A 41 -0.06 31.46 -5.70
N PHE A 42 -1.24 32.00 -5.41
CA PHE A 42 -2.51 31.51 -5.95
C PHE A 42 -2.53 31.48 -7.50
N GLY A 43 -1.99 32.54 -8.14
CA GLY A 43 -1.93 32.61 -9.61
C GLY A 43 -1.02 31.55 -10.24
N GLY A 44 0.18 31.33 -9.66
CA GLY A 44 1.11 30.30 -10.11
C GLY A 44 0.55 28.90 -9.92
N TYR A 45 -0.12 28.64 -8.81
CA TYR A 45 -0.83 27.38 -8.56
C TYR A 45 -1.92 27.11 -9.60
N LEU A 46 -2.76 28.09 -9.92
CA LEU A 46 -3.81 27.92 -10.94
C LEU A 46 -3.25 27.57 -12.31
N VAL A 47 -2.16 28.22 -12.74
CA VAL A 47 -1.51 27.91 -14.02
C VAL A 47 -0.98 26.49 -14.01
N PHE A 48 -0.30 26.08 -12.94
CA PHE A 48 0.23 24.73 -12.78
C PHE A 48 -0.89 23.68 -12.78
N ASP A 49 -1.94 23.87 -11.99
CA ASP A 49 -3.07 22.94 -11.88
C ASP A 49 -3.84 22.80 -13.19
N THR A 50 -4.00 23.92 -13.92
CA THR A 50 -4.61 23.91 -15.27
C THR A 50 -3.77 23.12 -16.25
N TYR A 51 -2.45 23.36 -16.28
CA TYR A 51 -1.52 22.62 -17.18
C TYR A 51 -1.54 21.12 -16.89
N ASP A 52 -1.44 20.74 -15.63
CA ASP A 52 -1.47 19.35 -15.20
C ASP A 52 -2.82 18.67 -15.50
N THR A 53 -3.91 19.40 -15.31
CA THR A 53 -5.26 18.93 -15.65
C THR A 53 -5.44 18.71 -17.15
N ILE A 54 -4.98 19.64 -17.99
CA ILE A 54 -5.02 19.50 -19.46
C ILE A 54 -4.15 18.31 -19.91
N GLY A 55 -2.95 18.16 -19.33
CA GLY A 55 -2.06 17.05 -19.64
C GLY A 55 -2.70 15.68 -19.35
N ARG A 56 -3.37 15.54 -18.21
CA ARG A 56 -4.14 14.33 -17.86
C ARG A 56 -5.33 14.10 -18.78
N TRP A 57 -6.07 15.12 -19.06
CA TRP A 57 -7.18 15.06 -20.02
C TRP A 57 -6.71 14.54 -21.38
N TRP A 58 -5.57 15.03 -21.84
CA TRP A 58 -4.97 14.58 -23.10
C TRP A 58 -4.53 13.11 -23.03
N GLN A 59 -3.92 12.67 -21.95
CA GLN A 59 -3.55 11.25 -21.77
C GLN A 59 -4.78 10.35 -21.75
N LEU A 60 -5.81 10.72 -20.98
CA LEU A 60 -7.05 9.95 -20.90
C LEU A 60 -7.80 9.90 -22.25
N ALA A 61 -7.82 11.01 -23.00
CA ALA A 61 -8.44 11.05 -24.31
C ALA A 61 -7.77 10.12 -25.35
N GLN A 62 -6.47 9.83 -25.17
CA GLN A 62 -5.75 8.90 -26.02
C GLN A 62 -5.98 7.42 -25.67
N LEU A 63 -6.48 7.11 -24.46
CA LEU A 63 -6.72 5.72 -24.04
C LEU A 63 -7.77 5.00 -24.91
N ASP A 64 -8.72 5.74 -25.48
CA ASP A 64 -9.73 5.15 -26.35
C ASP A 64 -9.15 4.60 -27.65
N ASP A 65 -8.06 5.19 -28.14
CA ASP A 65 -7.37 4.80 -29.37
C ASP A 65 -6.29 3.72 -29.13
N VAL A 66 -6.03 3.35 -27.86
CA VAL A 66 -5.05 2.32 -27.53
C VAL A 66 -5.57 0.93 -27.91
N ASP A 67 -4.78 0.19 -28.71
CA ASP A 67 -5.08 -1.21 -28.96
C ASP A 67 -4.95 -2.04 -27.66
N PRO A 68 -6.06 -2.63 -27.15
CA PRO A 68 -6.00 -3.42 -25.93
C PRO A 68 -5.42 -4.83 -26.13
N ALA A 69 -5.24 -5.31 -27.35
CA ALA A 69 -4.85 -6.69 -27.61
C ALA A 69 -3.48 -7.09 -27.00
N PRO A 70 -2.42 -6.27 -27.07
CA PRO A 70 -1.16 -6.58 -26.42
C PRO A 70 -1.30 -6.72 -24.89
N PHE A 71 -2.09 -5.84 -24.25
CA PHE A 71 -2.32 -5.85 -22.80
C PHE A 71 -3.14 -7.08 -22.37
N ARG A 72 -4.19 -7.44 -23.12
CA ARG A 72 -4.95 -8.67 -22.86
C ARG A 72 -4.07 -9.91 -22.94
N ARG A 73 -3.28 -10.02 -24.00
CA ARG A 73 -2.34 -11.15 -24.15
C ARG A 73 -1.39 -11.24 -22.96
N PHE A 74 -0.79 -10.11 -22.58
CA PHE A 74 0.08 -10.05 -21.41
C PHE A 74 -0.63 -10.51 -20.12
N LEU A 75 -1.85 -10.01 -19.86
CA LEU A 75 -2.60 -10.40 -18.66
C LEU A 75 -2.96 -11.90 -18.67
N GLN A 76 -3.34 -12.46 -19.80
CA GLN A 76 -3.61 -13.89 -19.96
C GLN A 76 -2.35 -14.74 -19.72
N GLU A 77 -1.24 -14.37 -20.33
CA GLU A 77 0.05 -15.04 -20.13
C GLU A 77 0.54 -14.91 -18.68
N ASN A 78 0.38 -13.73 -18.07
CA ASN A 78 0.72 -13.50 -16.67
C ASN A 78 -0.16 -14.37 -15.76
N ALA A 79 -1.48 -14.38 -15.95
CA ALA A 79 -2.39 -15.18 -15.16
C ALA A 79 -2.07 -16.69 -15.25
N ALA A 80 -1.74 -17.20 -16.43
CA ALA A 80 -1.37 -18.60 -16.63
C ALA A 80 -0.09 -19.02 -15.88
N VAL A 81 0.83 -18.08 -15.66
CA VAL A 81 2.10 -18.32 -14.95
C VAL A 81 1.99 -18.00 -13.46
N ALA A 82 1.30 -16.91 -13.12
CA ALA A 82 1.28 -16.33 -11.79
C ALA A 82 0.21 -16.90 -10.86
N ARG A 83 -0.80 -17.61 -11.39
CA ARG A 83 -1.94 -18.11 -10.60
C ARG A 83 -1.95 -19.61 -10.47
N ASN A 84 -2.48 -20.09 -9.34
CA ASN A 84 -2.83 -21.47 -9.18
C ASN A 84 -4.22 -21.76 -9.80
N PRO A 85 -4.52 -23.03 -10.13
CA PRO A 85 -5.90 -23.44 -10.39
C PRO A 85 -6.78 -23.07 -9.19
N VAL A 86 -8.00 -22.63 -9.43
CA VAL A 86 -8.96 -22.36 -8.37
C VAL A 86 -9.30 -23.67 -7.67
N GLU A 87 -8.99 -23.74 -6.38
CA GLU A 87 -9.33 -24.86 -5.51
C GLU A 87 -10.58 -24.53 -4.68
N PRO A 88 -11.25 -25.54 -4.10
CA PRO A 88 -12.33 -25.28 -3.15
C PRO A 88 -11.89 -24.37 -2.02
N ALA A 89 -12.78 -23.48 -1.60
CA ALA A 89 -12.54 -22.53 -0.51
C ALA A 89 -12.05 -23.25 0.75
N ARG A 90 -10.95 -22.78 1.34
CA ARG A 90 -10.39 -23.30 2.59
C ARG A 90 -10.80 -22.45 3.78
N ALA A 91 -11.19 -21.22 3.53
CA ALA A 91 -11.44 -20.22 4.57
C ALA A 91 -12.74 -19.42 4.36
N GLN A 92 -13.74 -20.01 3.70
CA GLN A 92 -15.01 -19.35 3.47
C GLN A 92 -15.70 -18.95 4.79
N GLY A 93 -16.13 -17.70 4.87
CA GLY A 93 -16.84 -17.16 6.04
C GLY A 93 -15.95 -16.67 7.17
N LYS A 94 -14.61 -16.84 7.09
CA LYS A 94 -13.69 -16.20 8.03
C LYS A 94 -13.62 -14.69 7.78
N HIS A 95 -13.34 -13.89 8.82
CA HIS A 95 -12.97 -12.49 8.65
C HIS A 95 -11.63 -12.38 7.92
N ILE A 96 -11.49 -11.37 7.08
CA ILE A 96 -10.25 -11.05 6.38
C ILE A 96 -9.75 -9.72 6.93
N ILE A 97 -8.53 -9.70 7.46
CA ILE A 97 -7.92 -8.51 8.05
C ILE A 97 -6.66 -8.18 7.25
N TYR A 98 -6.63 -6.99 6.65
CA TYR A 98 -5.40 -6.38 6.15
C TYR A 98 -4.86 -5.45 7.23
N LEU A 99 -3.67 -5.74 7.72
CA LEU A 99 -2.92 -4.96 8.69
C LEU A 99 -1.76 -4.28 7.95
N GLN A 100 -2.02 -3.07 7.48
CA GLN A 100 -1.07 -2.24 6.76
C GLN A 100 -0.26 -1.42 7.76
N LEU A 101 1.03 -1.71 7.86
CA LEU A 101 1.95 -1.07 8.80
C LEU A 101 2.68 0.09 8.13
N GLU A 102 2.47 1.29 8.65
CA GLU A 102 3.05 2.54 8.16
C GLU A 102 4.58 2.52 8.21
N SER A 103 5.24 2.86 7.09
CA SER A 103 6.70 3.09 6.99
C SER A 103 7.56 1.95 7.56
N MET A 104 7.22 0.69 7.26
CA MET A 104 7.82 -0.47 7.92
C MET A 104 8.95 -1.09 7.09
N ASP A 105 10.20 -0.93 7.55
CA ASP A 105 11.39 -1.52 6.91
C ASP A 105 11.50 -3.03 7.19
N GLY A 106 11.94 -3.81 6.20
CA GLY A 106 12.12 -5.25 6.35
C GLY A 106 13.16 -5.68 7.41
N LEU A 107 13.99 -4.75 7.90
CA LEU A 107 14.91 -5.01 9.01
C LEU A 107 14.22 -5.31 10.34
N VAL A 108 12.95 -4.95 10.51
CA VAL A 108 12.24 -5.13 11.78
C VAL A 108 12.06 -6.59 12.17
N ILE A 109 12.03 -7.52 11.19
CA ILE A 109 11.99 -8.96 11.44
C ILE A 109 13.41 -9.54 11.32
N GLY A 110 13.93 -10.07 12.43
CA GLY A 110 15.28 -10.63 12.52
C GLY A 110 16.37 -9.60 12.82
N GLY A 111 16.05 -8.31 12.81
CA GLY A 111 16.97 -7.25 13.24
C GLY A 111 17.15 -7.21 14.75
N ARG A 112 18.35 -6.80 15.20
CA ARG A 112 18.67 -6.63 16.64
C ARG A 112 19.21 -5.22 16.90
N TYR A 113 18.74 -4.63 17.96
CA TYR A 113 19.22 -3.35 18.46
C TYR A 113 19.49 -3.46 19.96
N GLN A 114 20.74 -3.18 20.39
CA GLN A 114 21.20 -3.37 21.76
C GLN A 114 21.01 -4.81 22.27
N GLY A 115 21.21 -5.79 21.38
CA GLY A 115 21.03 -7.22 21.66
C GLY A 115 19.60 -7.73 21.61
N GLU A 116 18.60 -6.84 21.61
CA GLU A 116 17.17 -7.19 21.63
C GLU A 116 16.55 -7.17 20.23
N PRO A 117 15.53 -7.99 19.93
CA PRO A 117 14.77 -7.91 18.70
C PRO A 117 14.18 -6.51 18.48
N VAL A 118 14.11 -6.08 17.23
CA VAL A 118 13.49 -4.79 16.90
C VAL A 118 11.97 -4.86 17.10
N MET A 119 11.30 -5.88 16.57
CA MET A 119 9.87 -6.17 16.77
C MET A 119 9.70 -7.63 17.19
N PRO A 120 9.79 -7.94 18.50
CA PRO A 120 9.75 -9.32 18.98
C PRO A 120 8.44 -10.06 18.72
N PHE A 121 7.29 -9.39 18.79
CA PHE A 121 6.00 -10.01 18.53
C PHE A 121 5.81 -10.33 17.06
N LEU A 122 6.07 -9.38 16.17
CA LEU A 122 5.99 -9.60 14.73
C LEU A 122 6.98 -10.68 14.25
N GLU A 123 8.17 -10.73 14.88
CA GLU A 123 9.14 -11.80 14.62
C GLU A 123 8.61 -13.17 15.04
N SER A 124 7.91 -13.29 16.18
CA SER A 124 7.28 -14.54 16.57
C SER A 124 6.18 -14.98 15.61
N LEU A 125 5.34 -14.05 15.17
CA LEU A 125 4.34 -14.34 14.14
C LEU A 125 4.99 -14.84 12.83
N ALA A 126 6.12 -14.25 12.44
CA ALA A 126 6.87 -14.67 11.25
C ALA A 126 7.49 -16.06 11.41
N GLN A 127 7.81 -16.51 12.62
CA GLN A 127 8.30 -17.85 12.90
C GLN A 127 7.20 -18.90 12.87
N ASP A 128 5.99 -18.56 13.29
CA ASP A 128 4.87 -19.47 13.45
C ASP A 128 3.93 -19.53 12.24
N ASN A 129 4.11 -18.66 11.25
CA ASN A 129 3.22 -18.52 10.10
C ASN A 129 3.99 -18.47 8.76
N VAL A 130 3.34 -18.05 7.68
CA VAL A 130 4.01 -17.83 6.38
C VAL A 130 4.63 -16.45 6.35
N PHE A 131 5.95 -16.41 6.29
CA PHE A 131 6.74 -15.18 6.25
C PHE A 131 7.46 -14.99 4.90
N PHE A 132 7.21 -13.89 4.23
CA PHE A 132 7.90 -13.51 2.99
C PHE A 132 9.11 -12.63 3.29
N ALA A 133 10.30 -13.22 3.26
CA ALA A 133 11.52 -12.54 3.65
C ALA A 133 12.03 -11.52 2.62
N ASN A 134 11.52 -11.57 1.39
CA ASN A 134 11.87 -10.67 0.30
C ASN A 134 10.61 -10.08 -0.35
N ALA A 135 9.68 -9.59 0.45
CA ALA A 135 8.60 -8.75 -0.03
C ALA A 135 9.14 -7.34 -0.30
N LEU A 136 8.90 -6.82 -1.49
CA LEU A 136 9.41 -5.51 -1.91
C LEU A 136 8.36 -4.41 -1.75
N ASP A 137 8.85 -3.22 -1.44
CA ASP A 137 8.13 -1.97 -1.62
C ASP A 137 7.90 -1.74 -3.13
N ASN A 138 6.65 -1.91 -3.55
CA ASN A 138 6.22 -1.71 -4.93
C ASN A 138 5.61 -0.31 -5.15
N THR A 139 5.67 0.57 -4.17
CA THR A 139 5.05 1.89 -4.19
C THR A 139 5.80 2.90 -5.07
N ALA A 140 5.19 4.02 -5.31
CA ALA A 140 5.74 5.16 -6.03
C ALA A 140 5.56 6.45 -5.21
N SER A 141 5.12 7.53 -5.86
CA SER A 141 4.95 8.83 -5.19
C SER A 141 3.78 8.90 -4.21
N GLY A 142 2.88 7.93 -4.23
CA GLY A 142 1.74 7.83 -3.32
C GLY A 142 2.07 7.17 -1.98
N ARG A 143 3.22 6.47 -1.89
CA ARG A 143 3.68 5.80 -0.67
C ARG A 143 2.54 4.97 -0.04
N THR A 144 2.02 5.36 1.13
CA THR A 144 0.92 4.68 1.83
C THR A 144 -0.27 4.36 0.93
N THR A 145 -0.74 5.33 0.13
CA THR A 145 -1.90 5.12 -0.76
C THR A 145 -1.59 4.25 -1.97
N ASP A 146 -0.34 4.16 -2.37
CA ASP A 146 0.08 3.21 -3.40
C ASP A 146 0.11 1.78 -2.84
N GLY A 147 0.51 1.61 -1.56
CA GLY A 147 0.36 0.35 -0.82
C GLY A 147 -1.10 -0.10 -0.75
N GLU A 148 -1.99 0.81 -0.35
CA GLU A 148 -3.45 0.57 -0.37
C GLU A 148 -3.94 0.16 -1.77
N PHE A 149 -3.53 0.87 -2.82
CA PHE A 149 -3.92 0.57 -4.19
C PHE A 149 -3.45 -0.84 -4.64
N LEU A 150 -2.20 -1.20 -4.32
CA LEU A 150 -1.62 -2.51 -4.64
C LEU A 150 -2.41 -3.67 -3.99
N VAL A 151 -2.65 -3.59 -2.67
CA VAL A 151 -3.33 -4.67 -1.94
C VAL A 151 -4.83 -4.74 -2.21
N LEU A 152 -5.42 -3.69 -2.76
CA LEU A 152 -6.85 -3.66 -3.08
C LEU A 152 -7.14 -4.02 -4.54
N THR A 153 -6.21 -3.79 -5.45
CA THR A 153 -6.45 -3.94 -6.91
C THR A 153 -5.46 -4.83 -7.62
N SER A 154 -4.38 -5.25 -6.93
CA SER A 154 -3.26 -5.99 -7.53
C SER A 154 -2.63 -5.29 -8.76
N GLN A 155 -2.83 -3.97 -8.89
CA GLN A 155 -2.26 -3.17 -9.97
C GLN A 155 -1.06 -2.37 -9.49
N VAL A 156 -0.05 -2.24 -10.34
CA VAL A 156 1.11 -1.38 -10.07
C VAL A 156 0.66 0.09 -10.10
N PRO A 157 1.00 0.91 -9.09
CA PRO A 157 0.56 2.30 -9.07
C PRO A 157 1.22 3.12 -10.18
N LEU A 158 0.64 4.28 -10.47
CA LEU A 158 1.24 5.24 -11.38
C LEU A 158 2.49 5.86 -10.73
N THR A 159 3.55 6.02 -11.50
CA THR A 159 4.78 6.64 -10.98
C THR A 159 4.51 8.05 -10.47
N ARG A 160 3.71 8.84 -11.19
CA ARG A 160 3.24 10.20 -10.86
C ARG A 160 2.06 10.59 -11.76
N PRO A 161 1.07 11.34 -11.26
CA PRO A 161 0.78 11.61 -9.84
C PRO A 161 0.21 10.37 -9.14
N PRO A 162 0.13 10.36 -7.79
CA PRO A 162 -0.47 9.26 -7.03
C PRO A 162 -1.89 8.94 -7.52
N VAL A 163 -2.23 7.65 -7.57
CA VAL A 163 -3.49 7.16 -8.15
C VAL A 163 -4.70 7.76 -7.43
N PHE A 164 -4.72 7.74 -6.10
CA PHE A 164 -5.85 8.23 -5.28
C PHE A 164 -6.21 9.69 -5.51
N VAL A 165 -5.24 10.52 -5.86
CA VAL A 165 -5.49 11.96 -6.11
C VAL A 165 -5.67 12.32 -7.57
N SER A 166 -5.45 11.37 -8.48
CA SER A 166 -5.39 11.65 -9.92
C SER A 166 -6.40 10.88 -10.76
N GLN A 167 -6.92 9.75 -10.25
CA GLN A 167 -7.81 8.86 -11.01
C GLN A 167 -9.14 8.65 -10.29
N SER A 168 -10.21 8.38 -11.07
CA SER A 168 -11.44 7.81 -10.54
C SER A 168 -11.29 6.30 -10.47
N LEU A 169 -11.65 5.69 -9.33
CA LEU A 169 -11.47 4.27 -9.08
C LEU A 169 -12.78 3.47 -9.12
N ASP A 170 -13.86 4.09 -9.61
CA ASP A 170 -15.19 3.48 -9.60
C ASP A 170 -15.27 2.22 -10.47
N ARG A 171 -14.49 2.13 -11.53
CA ARG A 171 -14.58 1.05 -12.53
C ARG A 171 -13.59 -0.09 -12.30
N ILE A 172 -12.52 0.14 -11.55
CA ILE A 172 -11.49 -0.88 -11.35
C ILE A 172 -12.02 -2.01 -10.45
N PRO A 173 -11.77 -3.29 -10.78
CA PRO A 173 -11.98 -4.39 -9.85
C PRO A 173 -11.14 -4.21 -8.58
N SER A 174 -11.72 -4.45 -7.42
CA SER A 174 -11.06 -4.26 -6.13
C SER A 174 -11.54 -5.28 -5.10
N MET A 175 -10.74 -5.54 -4.08
CA MET A 175 -11.07 -6.48 -3.02
C MET A 175 -12.43 -6.21 -2.37
N PRO A 176 -12.80 -4.95 -1.99
CA PRO A 176 -14.13 -4.68 -1.43
C PRO A 176 -15.27 -5.06 -2.36
N LYS A 177 -15.15 -4.77 -3.68
CA LYS A 177 -16.19 -5.09 -4.66
C LYS A 177 -16.34 -6.59 -4.86
N ILE A 178 -15.23 -7.32 -4.97
CA ILE A 178 -15.22 -8.79 -5.15
C ILE A 178 -15.80 -9.47 -3.93
N LEU A 179 -15.32 -9.11 -2.74
CA LEU A 179 -15.74 -9.75 -1.49
C LEU A 179 -17.20 -9.43 -1.13
N ARG A 180 -17.73 -8.30 -1.56
CA ARG A 180 -19.17 -8.02 -1.42
C ARG A 180 -20.04 -9.03 -2.16
N GLU A 181 -19.62 -9.49 -3.34
CA GLU A 181 -20.33 -10.54 -4.11
C GLU A 181 -20.34 -11.88 -3.36
N GLU A 182 -19.36 -12.09 -2.47
CA GLU A 182 -19.23 -13.27 -1.60
C GLU A 182 -19.87 -13.08 -0.20
N GLY A 183 -20.61 -11.99 -0.01
CA GLY A 183 -21.34 -11.72 1.24
C GLY A 183 -20.54 -11.05 2.35
N TYR A 184 -19.35 -10.59 2.07
CA TYR A 184 -18.56 -9.81 3.02
C TYR A 184 -19.03 -8.35 3.08
N ARG A 185 -18.95 -7.77 4.27
CA ARG A 185 -19.01 -6.33 4.46
C ARG A 185 -17.58 -5.79 4.59
N SER A 186 -17.27 -4.72 3.88
CA SER A 186 -15.93 -4.13 3.86
C SER A 186 -15.84 -2.86 4.70
N VAL A 187 -14.83 -2.81 5.58
CA VAL A 187 -14.59 -1.69 6.50
C VAL A 187 -13.13 -1.26 6.38
N SER A 188 -12.90 0.04 6.21
CA SER A 188 -11.57 0.64 6.28
C SER A 188 -11.44 1.47 7.55
N MET A 189 -10.35 1.29 8.32
CA MET A 189 -10.09 2.04 9.55
C MET A 189 -8.70 2.66 9.55
N HIS A 190 -8.62 3.93 9.95
CA HIS A 190 -7.35 4.66 10.05
C HIS A 190 -7.46 5.79 11.07
N GLY A 191 -6.43 5.94 11.91
CA GLY A 191 -6.38 6.96 12.96
C GLY A 191 -6.24 8.41 12.48
N PHE A 192 -6.15 8.66 11.17
CA PHE A 192 -6.00 9.99 10.59
C PHE A 192 -7.18 10.41 9.74
N ASN A 193 -7.15 11.68 9.29
CA ASN A 193 -8.19 12.35 8.52
C ASN A 193 -8.44 11.70 7.16
N GLY A 194 -9.69 11.36 6.88
CA GLY A 194 -10.10 10.74 5.62
C GLY A 194 -9.97 11.62 4.37
N ALA A 195 -9.83 12.94 4.53
CA ALA A 195 -9.58 13.84 3.40
C ALA A 195 -8.12 13.82 2.94
N PHE A 196 -7.18 13.40 3.79
CA PHE A 196 -5.78 13.29 3.43
C PHE A 196 -5.60 12.24 2.34
N TRP A 197 -4.80 12.54 1.32
CA TRP A 197 -4.68 11.72 0.10
C TRP A 197 -6.00 11.49 -0.67
N GLN A 198 -7.09 12.20 -0.33
CA GLN A 198 -8.44 11.90 -0.81
C GLN A 198 -8.90 10.45 -0.48
N ARG A 199 -8.35 9.85 0.58
CA ARG A 199 -8.56 8.45 0.95
C ARG A 199 -10.04 8.09 1.04
N GLY A 200 -10.86 8.90 1.70
CA GLY A 200 -12.29 8.63 1.82
C GLY A 200 -12.98 8.48 0.47
N LYS A 201 -12.69 9.38 -0.50
CA LYS A 201 -13.25 9.30 -1.86
C LYS A 201 -12.72 8.09 -2.62
N ALA A 202 -11.42 7.79 -2.48
CA ALA A 202 -10.80 6.65 -3.14
C ALA A 202 -11.38 5.33 -2.60
N HIS A 203 -11.55 5.20 -1.29
CA HIS A 203 -12.14 4.01 -0.67
C HIS A 203 -13.61 3.84 -1.03
N GLU A 204 -14.40 4.93 -1.08
CA GLU A 204 -15.77 4.91 -1.59
C GLU A 204 -15.81 4.36 -3.03
N ALA A 205 -14.97 4.87 -3.92
CA ALA A 205 -14.86 4.44 -5.31
C ALA A 205 -14.36 2.98 -5.45
N LEU A 206 -13.48 2.54 -4.54
CA LEU A 206 -13.03 1.15 -4.45
C LEU A 206 -14.07 0.21 -3.84
N GLY A 207 -15.18 0.74 -3.32
CA GLY A 207 -16.34 -0.02 -2.91
C GLY A 207 -16.39 -0.41 -1.45
N TYR A 208 -15.70 0.25 -0.54
CA TYR A 208 -15.87 0.03 0.90
C TYR A 208 -17.29 0.37 1.33
N ASP A 209 -17.87 -0.46 2.21
CA ASP A 209 -19.20 -0.25 2.76
C ASP A 209 -19.18 0.74 3.93
N GLU A 210 -18.07 0.82 4.64
CA GLU A 210 -17.89 1.70 5.79
C GLU A 210 -16.43 2.18 5.87
N MET A 211 -16.27 3.46 6.19
CA MET A 211 -14.96 4.09 6.38
C MET A 211 -14.95 4.78 7.74
N ILE A 212 -14.07 4.32 8.64
CA ILE A 212 -13.93 4.80 10.01
C ILE A 212 -12.58 5.49 10.11
N PHE A 213 -12.60 6.82 10.03
CA PHE A 213 -11.40 7.66 10.12
C PHE A 213 -11.41 8.49 11.41
N GLN A 214 -10.39 9.30 11.61
CA GLN A 214 -10.22 10.14 12.80
C GLN A 214 -11.49 10.88 13.20
N GLU A 215 -12.28 11.34 12.23
CA GLU A 215 -13.49 12.12 12.47
C GLU A 215 -14.64 11.30 13.05
N SER A 216 -14.61 9.99 12.87
CA SER A 216 -15.65 9.04 13.32
C SER A 216 -15.25 8.27 14.58
N LEU A 217 -14.00 8.42 15.02
CA LEU A 217 -13.46 7.77 16.21
C LEU A 217 -13.49 8.73 17.39
N ASP A 218 -14.00 8.26 18.52
CA ASP A 218 -13.97 8.97 19.81
C ASP A 218 -13.06 8.19 20.76
N LEU A 219 -11.75 8.47 20.66
CA LEU A 219 -10.69 7.81 21.39
C LEU A 219 -9.96 8.82 22.28
N ASP A 220 -9.15 8.35 23.22
CA ASP A 220 -8.55 9.20 24.27
C ASP A 220 -7.17 9.73 23.86
N THR A 221 -6.37 8.90 23.17
CA THR A 221 -4.93 9.16 22.98
C THR A 221 -4.59 9.50 21.53
N LYS A 222 -4.02 10.69 21.34
CA LYS A 222 -3.43 11.09 20.06
C LYS A 222 -1.91 10.98 20.12
N ILE A 223 -1.32 10.37 19.08
CA ILE A 223 0.11 10.24 18.89
C ILE A 223 0.48 10.75 17.49
N GLY A 224 1.30 11.78 17.46
CA GLY A 224 1.71 12.39 16.20
C GLY A 224 0.53 13.02 15.44
N TRP A 225 0.18 12.46 14.31
CA TRP A 225 -0.81 13.05 13.41
C TRP A 225 -2.26 12.69 13.75
N GLY A 226 -2.49 11.60 14.49
CA GLY A 226 -3.84 11.13 14.74
C GLY A 226 -4.01 10.29 16.00
N TRP A 227 -5.02 9.42 16.01
CA TRP A 227 -5.26 8.49 17.10
C TRP A 227 -4.16 7.44 17.19
N SER A 228 -3.88 6.97 18.40
CA SER A 228 -2.88 5.94 18.66
C SER A 228 -3.27 4.62 18.00
N ASP A 229 -2.27 3.88 17.47
CA ASP A 229 -2.54 2.59 16.85
C ASP A 229 -3.13 1.58 17.84
N LYS A 230 -2.73 1.61 19.12
CA LYS A 230 -3.31 0.72 20.15
C LYS A 230 -4.84 0.89 20.26
N GLU A 231 -5.31 2.13 20.32
CA GLU A 231 -6.75 2.39 20.45
C GLU A 231 -7.51 2.13 19.15
N VAL A 232 -6.93 2.44 17.99
CA VAL A 232 -7.56 2.14 16.69
C VAL A 232 -7.69 0.64 16.49
N LEU A 233 -6.67 -0.15 16.84
CA LEU A 233 -6.72 -1.61 16.78
C LEU A 233 -7.70 -2.21 17.79
N GLY A 234 -7.80 -1.65 19.01
CA GLY A 234 -8.83 -2.03 19.98
C GLY A 234 -10.25 -1.80 19.46
N ALA A 235 -10.51 -0.62 18.89
CA ALA A 235 -11.79 -0.31 18.25
C ALA A 235 -12.10 -1.25 17.06
N ALA A 236 -11.09 -1.76 16.38
CA ALA A 236 -11.25 -2.74 15.31
C ALA A 236 -11.71 -4.11 15.84
N VAL A 237 -11.26 -4.53 17.02
CA VAL A 237 -11.76 -5.76 17.67
C VAL A 237 -13.23 -5.61 18.05
N GLU A 238 -13.64 -4.48 18.62
CA GLU A 238 -15.04 -4.19 18.92
C GLU A 238 -15.90 -4.22 17.65
N LYS A 239 -15.37 -3.72 16.53
CA LYS A 239 -16.05 -3.77 15.23
C LYS A 239 -16.24 -5.19 14.74
N LEU A 240 -15.25 -6.07 14.89
CA LEU A 240 -15.34 -7.48 14.55
C LEU A 240 -16.36 -8.20 15.43
N GLN A 241 -16.34 -7.99 16.75
CA GLN A 241 -17.29 -8.59 17.70
C GLN A 241 -18.75 -8.22 17.42
N SER A 242 -18.98 -6.99 16.95
CA SER A 242 -20.32 -6.48 16.66
C SER A 242 -20.87 -6.88 15.29
N SER A 243 -20.09 -7.60 14.47
CA SER A 243 -20.47 -7.93 13.11
C SER A 243 -21.28 -9.23 13.03
N GLU A 244 -22.42 -9.17 12.33
CA GLU A 244 -23.26 -10.34 12.05
C GLU A 244 -22.85 -11.09 10.78
N SER A 245 -21.92 -10.53 9.99
CA SER A 245 -21.42 -11.09 8.73
C SER A 245 -19.90 -11.11 8.72
N PRO A 246 -19.25 -11.93 7.87
CA PRO A 246 -17.80 -11.87 7.71
C PRO A 246 -17.38 -10.48 7.22
N LEU A 247 -16.35 -9.93 7.84
CA LEU A 247 -15.78 -8.62 7.47
C LEU A 247 -14.53 -8.79 6.62
N PHE A 248 -14.38 -7.91 5.64
CA PHE A 248 -13.10 -7.50 5.12
C PHE A 248 -12.69 -6.19 5.81
N LEU A 249 -11.75 -6.28 6.74
CA LEU A 249 -11.30 -5.16 7.56
C LEU A 249 -9.89 -4.74 7.14
N HIS A 250 -9.75 -3.51 6.67
CA HIS A 250 -8.46 -2.92 6.31
C HIS A 250 -8.05 -1.90 7.36
N LEU A 251 -7.06 -2.25 8.17
CA LEU A 251 -6.49 -1.45 9.24
C LEU A 251 -5.18 -0.83 8.76
N ILE A 252 -5.07 0.50 8.85
CA ILE A 252 -3.90 1.25 8.43
C ILE A 252 -3.32 1.95 9.65
N THR A 253 -2.11 1.56 10.07
CA THR A 253 -1.44 2.16 11.23
C THR A 253 -0.90 3.56 10.90
N LEU A 254 -0.54 4.32 11.91
CA LEU A 254 -0.10 5.72 11.75
C LEU A 254 1.05 6.10 12.68
N THR A 255 1.16 5.50 13.87
CA THR A 255 2.07 5.98 14.93
C THR A 255 3.53 5.97 14.48
N ASN A 256 3.92 5.03 13.61
CA ASN A 256 5.26 4.96 13.01
C ASN A 256 5.44 5.89 11.79
N HIS A 257 4.79 7.06 11.78
CA HIS A 257 4.97 8.04 10.70
C HIS A 257 6.14 8.98 11.02
N HIS A 258 6.89 9.37 9.97
CA HIS A 258 7.95 10.38 10.10
C HIS A 258 7.45 11.65 10.84
N PRO A 259 8.21 12.26 11.74
CA PRO A 259 9.64 12.08 12.04
C PRO A 259 9.98 11.03 13.10
N TYR A 260 9.07 10.13 13.51
CA TYR A 260 9.23 9.02 14.44
C TYR A 260 9.40 9.40 15.93
N ASP A 261 9.64 10.63 16.27
CA ASP A 261 9.95 11.12 17.63
C ASP A 261 8.70 11.30 18.55
N TYR A 262 7.55 10.85 18.10
CA TYR A 262 6.29 11.04 18.82
C TYR A 262 6.24 10.26 20.14
N ILE A 263 6.80 9.05 20.15
CA ILE A 263 6.81 8.21 21.37
C ILE A 263 7.75 8.82 22.43
N ALA A 264 8.95 9.28 22.05
CA ALA A 264 9.85 9.97 22.97
C ALA A 264 9.19 11.21 23.61
N LYS A 265 8.43 11.98 22.83
CA LYS A 265 7.69 13.15 23.32
C LYS A 265 6.63 12.79 24.36
N ILE A 266 5.92 11.67 24.17
CA ILE A 266 4.91 11.20 25.12
C ILE A 266 5.58 10.68 26.41
N GLU A 267 6.68 9.97 26.27
CA GLU A 267 7.47 9.46 27.40
C GLU A 267 8.19 10.59 28.14
N GLY A 268 8.25 11.80 27.58
CA GLY A 268 8.94 12.94 28.18
C GLY A 268 10.46 12.80 28.20
N VAL A 269 11.02 12.06 27.24
CA VAL A 269 12.47 11.88 27.07
C VAL A 269 12.98 12.69 25.89
N GLU A 270 14.24 13.10 25.94
CA GLU A 270 14.88 13.77 24.81
C GLU A 270 15.00 12.80 23.63
N PRO A 271 14.59 13.20 22.42
CA PRO A 271 14.73 12.37 21.23
C PRO A 271 16.21 12.05 20.93
N GLY A 272 16.45 10.80 20.54
CA GLY A 272 17.74 10.35 20.04
C GLY A 272 17.96 10.68 18.55
N THR A 273 18.76 9.87 17.89
CA THR A 273 18.91 9.93 16.44
C THR A 273 17.62 9.46 15.75
N ILE A 274 17.40 9.84 14.49
CA ILE A 274 16.21 9.45 13.74
C ILE A 274 16.04 7.92 13.65
N ALA A 275 17.15 7.17 13.61
CA ALA A 275 17.11 5.70 13.60
C ALA A 275 16.71 5.12 14.96
N GLU A 276 17.16 5.71 16.08
CA GLU A 276 16.75 5.31 17.42
C GLU A 276 15.27 5.60 17.66
N GLU A 277 14.78 6.75 17.20
CA GLU A 277 13.37 7.10 17.30
C GLU A 277 12.50 6.20 16.41
N TYR A 278 12.99 5.80 15.24
CA TYR A 278 12.32 4.80 14.42
C TYR A 278 12.18 3.47 15.17
N ILE A 279 13.25 2.97 15.79
CA ILE A 279 13.19 1.72 16.58
C ILE A 279 12.23 1.84 17.75
N ARG A 280 12.22 2.98 18.46
CA ARG A 280 11.25 3.25 19.52
C ARG A 280 9.81 3.23 19.01
N SER A 281 9.57 3.84 17.87
CA SER A 281 8.25 3.91 17.24
C SER A 281 7.75 2.55 16.77
N VAL A 282 8.59 1.74 16.10
CA VAL A 282 8.16 0.39 15.66
C VAL A 282 7.96 -0.57 16.84
N ARG A 283 8.68 -0.41 17.95
CA ARG A 283 8.43 -1.18 19.18
C ARG A 283 7.05 -0.87 19.76
N TYR A 284 6.63 0.40 19.75
CA TYR A 284 5.27 0.76 20.13
C TYR A 284 4.23 0.09 19.23
N VAL A 285 4.46 0.05 17.91
CA VAL A 285 3.56 -0.65 16.98
C VAL A 285 3.56 -2.15 17.23
N ASP A 286 4.73 -2.75 17.57
CA ASP A 286 4.84 -4.17 17.92
C ASP A 286 4.02 -4.53 19.16
N GLU A 287 4.05 -3.67 20.19
CA GLU A 287 3.19 -3.80 21.38
C GLU A 287 1.71 -3.66 21.01
N ALA A 288 1.35 -2.71 20.14
CA ALA A 288 -0.02 -2.55 19.69
C ALA A 288 -0.53 -3.79 18.93
N LEU A 289 0.32 -4.42 18.11
CA LEU A 289 0.01 -5.69 17.46
C LEU A 289 -0.18 -6.82 18.49
N ALA A 290 0.70 -6.92 19.50
CA ALA A 290 0.58 -7.94 20.54
C ALA A 290 -0.73 -7.80 21.32
N GLU A 291 -1.12 -6.58 21.71
CA GLU A 291 -2.40 -6.29 22.35
C GLU A 291 -3.58 -6.66 21.43
N PHE A 292 -3.55 -6.27 20.15
CA PHE A 292 -4.60 -6.60 19.18
C PHE A 292 -4.81 -8.11 19.03
N PHE A 293 -3.73 -8.90 18.91
CA PHE A 293 -3.84 -10.35 18.81
C PHE A 293 -4.36 -10.98 20.10
N ALA A 294 -3.93 -10.49 21.26
CA ALA A 294 -4.45 -10.94 22.55
C ALA A 294 -5.96 -10.64 22.71
N ASP A 295 -6.40 -9.48 22.24
CA ASP A 295 -7.80 -9.09 22.27
C ASP A 295 -8.64 -9.94 21.30
N LEU A 296 -8.11 -10.27 20.10
CA LEU A 296 -8.78 -11.21 19.18
C LEU A 296 -8.90 -12.61 19.80
N GLU A 297 -7.86 -13.09 20.49
CA GLU A 297 -7.90 -14.38 21.20
C GLU A 297 -8.92 -14.36 22.34
N ALA A 298 -8.90 -13.32 23.16
CA ALA A 298 -9.84 -13.15 24.28
C ALA A 298 -11.30 -13.05 23.80
N ALA A 299 -11.52 -12.61 22.58
CA ALA A 299 -12.83 -12.51 21.93
C ALA A 299 -13.24 -13.78 21.17
N ASP A 300 -12.44 -14.85 21.18
CA ASP A 300 -12.63 -16.08 20.38
C ASP A 300 -12.74 -15.80 18.86
N LEU A 301 -12.07 -14.76 18.37
CA LEU A 301 -12.10 -14.34 16.95
C LEU A 301 -10.87 -14.79 16.17
N LEU A 302 -9.70 -14.99 16.82
CA LEU A 302 -8.42 -15.19 16.13
C LEU A 302 -8.46 -16.37 15.16
N ASP A 303 -9.01 -17.51 15.57
CA ASP A 303 -9.13 -18.71 14.74
C ASP A 303 -10.08 -18.52 13.54
N ASN A 304 -10.96 -17.52 13.62
CA ASN A 304 -11.90 -17.16 12.57
C ASN A 304 -11.41 -16.00 11.69
N CYS A 305 -10.11 -15.70 11.72
CA CYS A 305 -9.51 -14.63 10.93
C CYS A 305 -8.46 -15.17 9.94
N LEU A 306 -8.38 -14.53 8.78
CA LEU A 306 -7.23 -14.52 7.89
C LEU A 306 -6.59 -13.14 7.99
N ILE A 307 -5.35 -13.06 8.48
CA ILE A 307 -4.67 -11.78 8.72
C ILE A 307 -3.48 -11.66 7.81
N ALA A 308 -3.49 -10.72 6.88
CA ALA A 308 -2.34 -10.33 6.07
C ALA A 308 -1.70 -9.09 6.70
N ILE A 309 -0.49 -9.25 7.24
CA ILE A 309 0.30 -8.17 7.84
C ILE A 309 1.39 -7.79 6.86
N PHE A 310 1.48 -6.50 6.50
CA PHE A 310 2.49 -6.03 5.55
C PHE A 310 2.87 -4.57 5.81
N GLY A 311 4.15 -4.26 5.56
CA GLY A 311 4.58 -2.85 5.46
C GLY A 311 3.99 -2.23 4.20
N ASP A 312 3.53 -0.99 4.28
CA ASP A 312 3.01 -0.28 3.11
C ASP A 312 4.14 0.18 2.18
N HIS A 313 5.25 0.57 2.77
CA HIS A 313 6.50 0.95 2.09
C HIS A 313 7.67 0.92 3.08
N ASP A 314 8.89 0.99 2.57
CA ASP A 314 10.11 1.10 3.37
C ASP A 314 10.15 2.40 4.19
N SER A 315 10.99 2.44 5.20
CA SER A 315 11.26 3.67 5.96
C SER A 315 12.16 4.61 5.17
N ALA A 316 12.04 5.91 5.41
CA ALA A 316 12.98 6.90 4.84
C ALA A 316 14.37 6.87 5.55
N VAL A 317 14.60 5.95 6.48
CA VAL A 317 15.78 5.91 7.36
C VAL A 317 16.56 4.60 7.27
N THR A 318 16.37 3.81 6.23
CA THR A 318 17.07 2.53 6.02
C THR A 318 18.60 2.68 6.14
N GLY A 319 19.20 3.70 5.57
CA GLY A 319 20.65 3.95 5.70
C GLY A 319 21.12 4.20 7.14
N PRO A 320 20.50 5.10 7.91
CA PRO A 320 20.75 5.25 9.35
C PRO A 320 20.47 3.98 10.17
N LEU A 321 19.40 3.23 9.86
CA LEU A 321 19.10 1.95 10.53
C LEU A 321 20.19 0.90 10.30
N ASP A 322 20.73 0.83 9.10
CA ASP A 322 21.84 -0.04 8.75
C ASP A 322 23.11 0.20 9.58
N GLN A 323 23.24 1.36 10.22
CA GLN A 323 24.39 1.67 11.08
C GLN A 323 24.23 1.21 12.52
N ILE A 324 22.98 1.12 13.02
CA ILE A 324 22.69 0.82 14.42
C ILE A 324 22.10 -0.57 14.66
N VAL A 325 21.50 -1.19 13.64
CA VAL A 325 21.00 -2.57 13.71
C VAL A 325 22.19 -3.54 13.62
N GLU A 326 22.44 -4.26 14.71
CA GLU A 326 23.63 -5.11 14.90
C GLU A 326 23.55 -6.40 14.06
N THR A 327 22.41 -7.09 14.14
CA THR A 327 22.15 -8.29 13.34
C THR A 327 21.13 -7.94 12.29
N LYS A 328 21.47 -8.25 11.02
CA LYS A 328 20.60 -7.97 9.89
C LYS A 328 20.07 -9.27 9.30
N PRO A 329 18.79 -9.35 9.01
CA PRO A 329 18.25 -10.49 8.28
C PRO A 329 18.88 -10.57 6.88
N GLN A 330 19.05 -11.78 6.37
CA GLN A 330 19.43 -11.96 4.97
C GLN A 330 18.28 -11.51 4.08
N ARG A 331 18.50 -10.46 3.31
CA ARG A 331 17.58 -9.91 2.34
C ARG A 331 18.30 -9.69 1.01
N HIS A 332 17.57 -9.90 -0.08
CA HIS A 332 18.15 -9.76 -1.42
C HIS A 332 18.05 -8.35 -1.99
N HIS A 333 17.28 -7.47 -1.34
CA HIS A 333 17.10 -6.09 -1.76
C HIS A 333 16.99 -5.16 -0.54
N PRO A 334 17.51 -3.93 -0.58
CA PRO A 334 17.39 -2.97 0.52
C PRO A 334 15.93 -2.53 0.77
N ASP A 335 15.12 -2.41 -0.27
CA ASP A 335 13.74 -1.92 -0.20
C ASP A 335 12.75 -3.05 0.15
N THR A 336 13.13 -3.95 1.10
CA THR A 336 12.21 -4.97 1.60
C THR A 336 11.32 -4.41 2.70
N ILE A 337 10.09 -4.94 2.74
CA ILE A 337 9.08 -4.69 3.77
C ILE A 337 8.71 -6.01 4.45
N PRO A 338 8.25 -6.02 5.71
CA PRO A 338 7.70 -7.22 6.32
C PRO A 338 6.40 -7.65 5.62
N MET A 339 6.21 -8.96 5.45
CA MET A 339 4.96 -9.53 4.98
C MET A 339 4.74 -10.90 5.64
N VAL A 340 3.71 -11.00 6.49
CA VAL A 340 3.35 -12.21 7.24
C VAL A 340 1.89 -12.54 7.03
N MET A 341 1.58 -13.81 6.75
CA MET A 341 0.22 -14.29 6.51
C MET A 341 -0.19 -15.24 7.63
N VAL A 342 -1.15 -14.83 8.48
CA VAL A 342 -1.59 -15.54 9.69
C VAL A 342 -2.98 -16.13 9.50
N GLY A 343 -3.20 -17.36 9.95
CA GLY A 343 -4.50 -18.05 9.88
C GLY A 343 -4.82 -18.69 8.53
N PHE A 344 -3.91 -18.61 7.56
CA PHE A 344 -4.03 -19.28 6.26
C PHE A 344 -3.74 -20.79 6.40
N ASP A 345 -4.50 -21.62 5.67
CA ASP A 345 -4.28 -23.08 5.66
C ASP A 345 -3.03 -23.44 4.85
N ARG A 346 -1.88 -23.02 5.35
CA ARG A 346 -0.56 -23.21 4.76
C ARG A 346 0.44 -23.67 5.81
N PRO A 347 1.40 -24.53 5.44
CA PRO A 347 2.49 -24.87 6.35
C PRO A 347 3.26 -23.62 6.77
N THR A 348 3.63 -23.56 8.05
CA THR A 348 4.59 -22.56 8.55
C THR A 348 5.86 -22.62 7.71
N GLN A 349 6.24 -21.50 7.13
CA GLN A 349 7.43 -21.43 6.30
C GLN A 349 7.96 -20.01 6.13
N ARG A 350 9.28 -19.91 6.05
CA ARG A 350 9.95 -18.75 5.51
C ARG A 350 10.01 -18.86 3.97
N VAL A 351 9.49 -17.89 3.28
CA VAL A 351 9.51 -17.79 1.81
C VAL A 351 10.59 -16.82 1.38
N ASP A 352 11.68 -17.32 0.80
CA ASP A 352 12.83 -16.52 0.35
C ASP A 352 12.68 -16.00 -1.09
N ARG A 353 11.63 -16.40 -1.79
CA ARG A 353 11.33 -15.89 -3.13
C ARG A 353 10.77 -14.48 -3.05
N LEU A 354 10.95 -13.77 -4.16
CA LEU A 354 10.43 -12.41 -4.33
C LEU A 354 8.90 -12.38 -4.23
N ALA A 355 8.40 -11.43 -3.47
CA ALA A 355 6.97 -11.11 -3.36
C ALA A 355 6.77 -9.59 -3.43
N GLY A 356 5.54 -9.14 -3.57
CA GLY A 356 5.16 -7.74 -3.52
C GLY A 356 3.73 -7.57 -3.01
N LEU A 357 3.36 -6.35 -2.66
CA LEU A 357 2.02 -6.04 -2.13
C LEU A 357 0.90 -6.45 -3.10
N GLN A 358 1.14 -6.41 -4.41
CA GLN A 358 0.18 -6.85 -5.42
C GLN A 358 -0.16 -8.35 -5.36
N ASP A 359 0.65 -9.15 -4.69
CA ASP A 359 0.43 -10.60 -4.54
C ASP A 359 -0.60 -10.90 -3.45
N VAL A 360 -0.71 -10.03 -2.43
CA VAL A 360 -1.60 -10.21 -1.28
C VAL A 360 -3.05 -10.49 -1.70
N PRO A 361 -3.71 -9.67 -2.54
CA PRO A 361 -5.10 -9.92 -2.92
C PRO A 361 -5.29 -11.21 -3.71
N VAL A 362 -4.30 -11.59 -4.55
CA VAL A 362 -4.37 -12.84 -5.32
C VAL A 362 -4.30 -14.05 -4.37
N MET A 363 -3.38 -14.03 -3.40
CA MET A 363 -3.23 -15.09 -2.40
C MET A 363 -4.49 -15.25 -1.53
N VAL A 364 -5.09 -14.13 -1.12
CA VAL A 364 -6.33 -14.14 -0.32
C VAL A 364 -7.51 -14.70 -1.12
N LEU A 365 -7.67 -14.29 -2.39
CA LEU A 365 -8.75 -14.81 -3.24
C LEU A 365 -8.58 -16.31 -3.52
N GLU A 366 -7.34 -16.78 -3.78
CA GLU A 366 -7.06 -18.23 -3.93
C GLU A 366 -7.42 -19.03 -2.66
N GLU A 367 -7.18 -18.48 -1.46
CA GLU A 367 -7.56 -19.13 -0.19
C GLU A 367 -9.07 -19.23 0.00
N LEU A 368 -9.79 -18.24 -0.52
CA LEU A 368 -11.25 -18.20 -0.51
C LEU A 368 -11.89 -19.03 -1.65
N GLY A 369 -11.09 -19.61 -2.55
CA GLY A 369 -11.58 -20.33 -3.73
C GLY A 369 -12.22 -19.41 -4.78
N ILE A 370 -11.84 -18.13 -4.80
CA ILE A 370 -12.34 -17.12 -5.72
C ILE A 370 -11.30 -16.90 -6.83
N GLU A 371 -11.74 -16.92 -8.09
CA GLU A 371 -10.85 -16.63 -9.20
C GLU A 371 -10.48 -15.14 -9.23
N PRO A 372 -9.19 -14.79 -9.13
CA PRO A 372 -8.77 -13.39 -9.21
C PRO A 372 -9.11 -12.78 -10.58
N PRO A 373 -9.58 -11.53 -10.65
CA PRO A 373 -9.83 -10.84 -11.92
C PRO A 373 -8.61 -10.88 -12.84
N LEU A 374 -8.83 -10.98 -14.15
CA LEU A 374 -7.75 -11.03 -15.14
C LEU A 374 -6.77 -9.84 -15.02
N THR A 375 -7.29 -8.69 -14.62
CA THR A 375 -6.50 -7.46 -14.42
C THR A 375 -5.59 -7.51 -13.19
N PHE A 376 -5.78 -8.44 -12.25
CA PHE A 376 -4.87 -8.59 -11.09
C PHE A 376 -3.54 -9.15 -11.57
N THR A 377 -2.43 -8.49 -11.28
CA THR A 377 -1.11 -8.81 -11.81
C THR A 377 -0.20 -9.56 -10.83
N GLY A 378 -0.63 -9.74 -9.60
CA GLY A 378 0.10 -10.42 -8.54
C GLY A 378 0.19 -11.93 -8.73
N ASN A 379 1.05 -12.56 -7.92
CA ASN A 379 1.29 -14.00 -7.90
C ASN A 379 0.44 -14.69 -6.83
N GLY A 380 -0.06 -15.88 -7.14
CA GLY A 380 -0.69 -16.76 -6.18
C GLY A 380 0.30 -17.54 -5.30
N TRP A 381 -0.22 -18.35 -4.37
CA TRP A 381 0.57 -19.01 -3.30
C TRP A 381 1.84 -19.75 -3.71
N ASN A 382 1.88 -20.41 -4.83
CA ASN A 382 3.03 -21.20 -5.28
C ASN A 382 3.67 -20.65 -6.56
N ARG A 383 3.44 -19.39 -6.87
CA ARG A 383 3.79 -18.78 -8.15
C ARG A 383 4.67 -17.53 -8.00
N TRP A 384 5.71 -17.66 -7.22
CA TRP A 384 6.66 -16.59 -6.95
C TRP A 384 7.68 -16.48 -8.07
N GLY A 385 7.63 -15.53 -8.87
CA GLY A 385 8.63 -15.44 -9.90
C GLY A 385 8.97 -14.03 -10.32
N ARG A 386 7.98 -13.17 -10.33
CA ARG A 386 8.14 -11.82 -10.87
C ARG A 386 7.36 -10.82 -10.04
N THR A 387 7.99 -9.75 -9.68
CA THR A 387 7.31 -8.58 -9.12
C THR A 387 7.83 -7.33 -9.79
N ARG A 388 7.13 -6.24 -9.63
CA ARG A 388 7.54 -4.95 -10.14
C ARG A 388 7.46 -3.90 -9.04
N SER A 389 8.53 -3.13 -8.92
CA SER A 389 8.51 -1.85 -8.23
C SER A 389 8.23 -0.73 -9.23
N ALA A 390 7.36 0.19 -8.89
CA ALA A 390 7.10 1.38 -9.71
C ALA A 390 8.31 2.31 -9.78
N GLN A 391 9.22 2.24 -8.79
CA GLN A 391 10.42 3.08 -8.70
C GLN A 391 11.65 2.44 -9.32
N HIS A 392 11.81 1.11 -9.20
CA HIS A 392 13.06 0.40 -9.49
C HIS A 392 12.97 -0.58 -10.67
N GLY A 393 11.86 -0.59 -11.40
CA GLY A 393 11.65 -1.52 -12.50
C GLY A 393 11.18 -2.90 -12.07
N GLY A 394 11.26 -3.86 -12.97
CA GLY A 394 10.86 -5.24 -12.72
C GLY A 394 11.99 -6.10 -12.18
N TRP A 395 11.65 -7.06 -11.32
CA TRP A 395 12.54 -8.05 -10.78
C TRP A 395 12.00 -9.46 -10.97
N GLN A 396 12.87 -10.39 -11.23
CA GLN A 396 12.56 -11.81 -11.31
C GLN A 396 13.43 -12.59 -10.35
N SER A 397 12.81 -13.46 -9.55
CA SER A 397 13.53 -14.43 -8.72
C SER A 397 14.09 -15.55 -9.57
N THR A 398 15.38 -15.90 -9.37
CA THR A 398 16.06 -17.02 -10.00
C THR A 398 16.74 -17.87 -8.94
N LEU A 399 17.26 -19.04 -9.32
CA LEU A 399 18.05 -19.89 -8.41
C LEU A 399 19.33 -19.19 -7.89
N SER A 400 19.84 -18.21 -8.63
CA SER A 400 21.04 -17.44 -8.28
C SER A 400 20.75 -16.09 -7.58
N GLY A 401 19.49 -15.76 -7.31
CA GLY A 401 19.06 -14.51 -6.67
C GLY A 401 18.11 -13.69 -7.54
N LEU A 402 18.06 -12.38 -7.30
CA LEU A 402 17.25 -11.45 -8.06
C LEU A 402 17.99 -10.96 -9.30
N VAL A 403 17.29 -10.95 -10.43
CA VAL A 403 17.78 -10.36 -11.68
C VAL A 403 16.79 -9.30 -12.16
N PRO A 404 17.27 -8.19 -12.75
CA PRO A 404 16.39 -7.23 -13.41
C PRO A 404 15.54 -7.92 -14.46
N TRP A 405 14.26 -7.57 -14.52
CA TRP A 405 13.33 -8.04 -15.52
C TRP A 405 12.57 -6.86 -16.13
N GLU A 406 12.67 -6.73 -17.43
CA GLU A 406 11.91 -5.69 -18.14
C GLU A 406 10.46 -6.13 -18.29
N TRP A 407 9.58 -5.30 -17.79
CA TRP A 407 8.15 -5.48 -18.00
C TRP A 407 7.84 -5.32 -19.49
N PRO A 408 7.20 -6.30 -20.14
CA PRO A 408 7.11 -6.34 -21.60
C PRO A 408 6.19 -5.26 -22.19
N LEU A 409 5.48 -4.50 -21.34
CA LEU A 409 4.54 -3.46 -21.75
C LEU A 409 4.75 -2.18 -20.92
N ASP A 410 4.22 -1.08 -21.41
CA ASP A 410 4.07 0.15 -20.64
C ASP A 410 3.07 -0.08 -19.50
N SER A 411 3.59 -0.24 -18.28
CA SER A 411 2.75 -0.51 -17.10
C SER A 411 1.95 0.69 -16.66
N HIS A 412 2.42 1.90 -16.89
CA HIS A 412 1.65 3.11 -16.64
C HIS A 412 0.38 3.08 -17.51
N LEU A 413 0.54 2.76 -18.78
CA LEU A 413 -0.58 2.63 -19.72
C LEU A 413 -1.48 1.44 -19.35
N LEU A 414 -0.91 0.29 -18.93
CA LEU A 414 -1.70 -0.86 -18.46
C LEU A 414 -2.56 -0.46 -17.26
N THR A 415 -1.99 0.23 -16.27
CA THR A 415 -2.73 0.68 -15.09
C THR A 415 -3.82 1.69 -15.47
N LEU A 416 -3.54 2.65 -16.33
CA LEU A 416 -4.57 3.58 -16.84
C LEU A 416 -5.69 2.84 -17.57
N MET A 417 -5.37 1.84 -18.38
CA MET A 417 -6.35 0.99 -19.05
C MET A 417 -7.18 0.19 -18.04
N ALA A 418 -6.55 -0.40 -17.01
CA ALA A 418 -7.26 -1.18 -15.99
C ALA A 418 -8.21 -0.31 -15.15
N ILE A 419 -7.87 0.95 -14.91
CA ILE A 419 -8.72 1.90 -14.18
C ILE A 419 -9.89 2.39 -15.07
N ASN A 420 -9.61 2.82 -16.28
CA ASN A 420 -10.58 3.55 -17.11
C ASN A 420 -11.37 2.67 -18.07
N HIS A 421 -10.79 1.56 -18.53
CA HIS A 421 -11.37 0.65 -19.53
C HIS A 421 -11.16 -0.82 -19.15
N PRO A 422 -11.50 -1.26 -17.93
CA PRO A 422 -11.28 -2.66 -17.52
C PRO A 422 -11.99 -3.65 -18.46
N GLU A 423 -13.15 -3.29 -19.01
CA GLU A 423 -13.91 -4.11 -19.98
C GLU A 423 -13.14 -4.37 -21.26
N LYS A 424 -12.32 -3.42 -21.75
CA LYS A 424 -11.49 -3.62 -22.95
C LYS A 424 -10.37 -4.65 -22.71
N LEU A 425 -9.98 -4.87 -21.46
CA LEU A 425 -8.93 -5.83 -21.09
C LEU A 425 -9.46 -7.26 -20.91
N VAL A 426 -10.76 -7.45 -20.68
CA VAL A 426 -11.40 -8.76 -20.41
C VAL A 426 -12.19 -9.30 -21.60
N GLN A 427 -12.64 -8.47 -22.55
CA GLN A 427 -13.37 -8.93 -23.73
C GLN A 427 -12.47 -9.77 -24.64
N GLN A 428 -12.98 -10.94 -25.07
CA GLN A 428 -12.31 -11.84 -26.03
C GLN A 428 -12.31 -11.29 -27.45
#